data_6a2be44432c716480175603a9f88fb66
#
_entry.id   6a2be44432c716480175603a9f88fb66
#
_cell.length_a   1.000
_cell.length_b   1.000
_cell.length_c   1.000
_cell.angle_alpha   90.00
_cell.angle_beta   90.00
_cell.angle_gamma   90.00
#
_symmetry.space_group_name_H-M   'P 1'
#
loop_
_entity.id
_entity.type
_entity.pdbx_description
1 polymer ?
#
loop_
_entity_poly.entity_id
_entity_poly.type
_entity_poly.pdbx_seq_one_letter_code
_entity_poly.pdbx_strand_id
1 'polypeptide(L)'
;MSELVFSITKALAFVATPTALKTTDEYYPNTYEELMCFMVSHDDMLIETFRLHVFENTKVGVGSGSDMLLDFMEYYELVEHSDVAYCEEYASSYRTYVYRLAQEKHEEYNYINLLKTILKEGDQEREDRTNVGTCSIFGPQIEFDISRSIPVLTTKFLPWKMVLKELLWFLKGHTDSLELEAQGVPIWKGNSTREFLDQRGLQHYAVGDIGPMYGYNWRHWGHTYEGCQKDYTGAGYDQLEHLIEAIKRDPFSRRHLLTTYNPSEVAKSVLAPCHGVSTIFYVTKNKGEGAAGQNYLSCKVVCRSSDSFLGLPFNIASYAMMTYIIAMKCDLKPLKLIVSMGDAHIYNNHMSQVGEQLGRKPFPFPILKMNETIRDKDCKDIQVSDFDLVGYLYHPTIKAPMAV
;
A
#
# COMPACT_ATOMS: atom_id res chain seq x y z
N MET A 1 13.06 27.95 -22.04
CA MET A 1 12.93 27.03 -20.87
C MET A 1 11.52 27.18 -20.36
N SER A 2 10.77 26.08 -20.09
CA SER A 2 9.47 26.26 -19.46
C SER A 2 9.68 26.80 -18.06
N GLU A 3 8.75 27.64 -17.59
CA GLU A 3 8.83 28.22 -16.25
C GLU A 3 9.01 27.14 -15.16
N LEU A 4 8.45 25.95 -15.33
CA LEU A 4 8.57 24.87 -14.38
C LEU A 4 9.98 24.26 -14.33
N VAL A 5 10.56 23.86 -15.46
CA VAL A 5 11.93 23.31 -15.51
C VAL A 5 12.92 24.35 -15.03
N PHE A 6 12.71 25.60 -15.41
CA PHE A 6 13.51 26.73 -14.93
C PHE A 6 13.32 26.96 -13.42
N SER A 7 12.10 26.87 -12.90
CA SER A 7 11.81 27.00 -11.48
C SER A 7 12.35 25.80 -10.68
N ILE A 8 12.21 24.58 -11.18
CA ILE A 8 12.78 23.38 -10.57
C ILE A 8 14.30 23.43 -10.59
N THR A 9 14.92 23.76 -11.72
CA THR A 9 16.39 23.87 -11.83
C THR A 9 16.94 24.99 -10.93
N LYS A 10 16.26 26.12 -10.84
CA LYS A 10 16.63 27.20 -9.90
C LYS A 10 16.40 26.78 -8.46
N ALA A 11 15.30 26.12 -8.13
CA ALA A 11 15.03 25.63 -6.80
C ALA A 11 16.06 24.58 -6.36
N LEU A 12 16.51 23.71 -7.26
CA LEU A 12 17.58 22.75 -7.04
C LEU A 12 18.93 23.40 -6.84
N ALA A 13 19.28 24.37 -7.68
CA ALA A 13 20.51 25.15 -7.51
C ALA A 13 20.52 25.89 -6.15
N PHE A 14 19.34 26.29 -5.67
CA PHE A 14 19.18 26.94 -4.38
C PHE A 14 19.36 25.96 -3.19
N VAL A 15 18.79 24.77 -3.26
CA VAL A 15 18.99 23.70 -2.25
C VAL A 15 20.45 23.27 -2.20
N ALA A 16 21.13 23.22 -3.35
CA ALA A 16 22.55 22.85 -3.44
C ALA A 16 23.52 23.98 -3.02
N THR A 17 23.10 25.25 -3.10
CA THR A 17 23.95 26.43 -2.80
C THR A 17 23.14 27.52 -2.09
N PRO A 18 22.95 27.44 -0.77
CA PRO A 18 22.04 28.34 -0.02
C PRO A 18 22.40 29.84 -0.04
N THR A 19 23.53 30.23 -0.62
CA THR A 19 24.09 31.59 -0.49
C THR A 19 24.14 32.42 -1.79
N ALA A 20 23.71 31.91 -2.94
CA ALA A 20 24.14 32.49 -4.20
C ALA A 20 23.08 33.18 -5.06
N LEU A 21 21.82 33.20 -4.74
CA LEU A 21 20.78 33.72 -5.65
C LEU A 21 19.86 34.78 -5.00
N LYS A 22 20.43 35.93 -4.69
CA LYS A 22 19.67 37.16 -4.50
C LYS A 22 19.83 38.03 -5.76
N THR A 23 18.94 37.89 -6.72
CA THR A 23 18.79 38.88 -7.80
C THR A 23 17.31 39.04 -8.13
N THR A 24 16.83 40.25 -7.81
CA THR A 24 15.67 40.98 -8.38
C THR A 24 14.32 40.25 -8.47
N ASP A 25 13.39 40.69 -7.64
CA ASP A 25 11.93 40.62 -7.71
C ASP A 25 11.20 39.25 -7.79
N GLU A 26 11.92 38.13 -7.70
CA GLU A 26 11.31 36.80 -7.53
C GLU A 26 11.57 36.27 -6.14
N TYR A 27 10.51 35.83 -5.43
CA TYR A 27 10.59 35.17 -4.14
C TYR A 27 11.26 33.79 -4.33
N TYR A 28 12.37 33.55 -3.65
CA TYR A 28 13.01 32.24 -3.58
C TYR A 28 12.91 31.68 -2.16
N PRO A 29 12.42 30.47 -2.02
CA PRO A 29 12.32 29.84 -0.71
C PRO A 29 13.70 29.64 -0.06
N ASN A 30 13.82 29.98 1.22
CA ASN A 30 15.06 29.84 1.99
C ASN A 30 15.13 28.57 2.81
N THR A 31 14.00 27.86 2.95
CA THR A 31 13.90 26.60 3.66
C THR A 31 13.28 25.54 2.75
N TYR A 32 13.45 24.28 3.13
CA TYR A 32 12.80 23.17 2.46
C TYR A 32 11.28 23.32 2.43
N GLU A 33 10.67 23.77 3.52
CA GLU A 33 9.22 23.98 3.61
C GLU A 33 8.75 25.11 2.70
N GLU A 34 9.48 26.22 2.64
CA GLU A 34 9.19 27.33 1.72
C GLU A 34 9.33 26.88 0.25
N LEU A 35 10.39 26.09 -0.07
CA LEU A 35 10.55 25.48 -1.39
C LEU A 35 9.37 24.61 -1.74
N MET A 36 8.87 23.82 -0.81
CA MET A 36 7.72 22.95 -1.00
C MET A 36 6.44 23.74 -1.24
N CYS A 37 6.18 24.78 -0.44
CA CYS A 37 5.04 25.67 -0.64
C CYS A 37 5.10 26.37 -2.01
N PHE A 38 6.28 26.83 -2.44
CA PHE A 38 6.50 27.44 -3.74
C PHE A 38 6.22 26.44 -4.88
N MET A 39 6.69 25.23 -4.77
CA MET A 39 6.49 24.18 -5.75
C MET A 39 5.02 23.77 -5.87
N VAL A 40 4.33 23.54 -4.76
CA VAL A 40 2.89 23.20 -4.72
C VAL A 40 2.02 24.25 -5.38
N SER A 41 2.41 25.53 -5.33
CA SER A 41 1.68 26.60 -6.00
C SER A 41 1.83 26.62 -7.53
N HIS A 42 2.74 25.83 -8.09
CA HIS A 42 3.10 25.94 -9.52
C HIS A 42 2.77 24.70 -10.36
N ASP A 43 2.75 23.49 -9.80
CA ASP A 43 2.26 22.29 -10.52
C ASP A 43 2.22 21.03 -9.67
N ASP A 44 1.05 20.39 -9.61
CA ASP A 44 0.68 19.50 -8.53
C ASP A 44 1.47 18.18 -8.46
N MET A 45 1.63 17.44 -9.55
CA MET A 45 2.10 16.05 -9.47
C MET A 45 3.59 15.86 -9.68
N LEU A 46 4.16 16.55 -10.65
CA LEU A 46 5.60 16.43 -10.95
C LEU A 46 6.43 16.99 -9.79
N ILE A 47 5.93 18.06 -9.21
CA ILE A 47 6.52 18.74 -8.05
C ILE A 47 6.55 17.82 -6.84
N GLU A 48 5.49 17.08 -6.60
CA GLU A 48 5.43 16.17 -5.45
C GLU A 48 6.27 14.92 -5.64
N THR A 49 6.34 14.39 -6.85
CA THR A 49 7.26 13.31 -7.19
C THR A 49 8.70 13.76 -6.99
N PHE A 50 9.02 14.97 -7.43
CA PHE A 50 10.32 15.60 -7.21
C PHE A 50 10.64 15.85 -5.74
N ARG A 51 9.63 16.24 -4.93
CA ARG A 51 9.75 16.37 -3.46
C ARG A 51 10.26 15.10 -2.82
N LEU A 52 9.68 13.96 -3.16
CA LEU A 52 10.09 12.67 -2.62
C LEU A 52 11.55 12.36 -2.99
N HIS A 53 11.92 12.61 -4.23
CA HIS A 53 13.27 12.40 -4.71
C HIS A 53 14.30 13.30 -3.99
N VAL A 54 14.01 14.59 -3.83
CA VAL A 54 14.84 15.52 -3.05
C VAL A 54 14.93 15.07 -1.60
N PHE A 55 13.83 14.65 -0.99
CA PHE A 55 13.81 14.17 0.39
C PHE A 55 14.68 12.91 0.58
N GLU A 56 14.65 11.99 -0.38
CA GLU A 56 15.51 10.79 -0.33
C GLU A 56 17.00 11.13 -0.48
N ASN A 57 17.34 12.06 -1.35
CA ASN A 57 18.73 12.35 -1.73
C ASN A 57 19.39 13.43 -0.86
N THR A 58 18.65 14.31 -0.18
CA THR A 58 19.25 15.36 0.69
C THR A 58 20.06 14.84 1.87
N LYS A 59 19.97 13.55 2.20
CA LYS A 59 20.78 12.89 3.25
C LYS A 59 22.14 12.37 2.73
N VAL A 60 22.41 12.40 1.44
CA VAL A 60 23.53 11.69 0.80
C VAL A 60 24.58 12.62 0.18
N GLY A 61 24.60 13.91 0.46
CA GLY A 61 25.63 14.83 -0.05
C GLY A 61 25.55 14.99 -1.57
N VAL A 62 24.69 15.81 -2.03
CA VAL A 62 24.18 15.85 -3.41
C VAL A 62 25.05 16.67 -4.36
N GLY A 63 25.11 16.23 -5.62
CA GLY A 63 25.66 16.93 -6.77
C GLY A 63 24.94 18.24 -7.14
N SER A 64 25.20 18.77 -8.32
CA SER A 64 24.56 20.02 -8.78
C SER A 64 23.05 19.85 -8.94
N GLY A 65 22.28 20.94 -8.91
CA GLY A 65 20.82 20.87 -9.06
C GLY A 65 20.34 20.24 -10.38
N SER A 66 21.18 20.31 -11.44
CA SER A 66 20.94 19.64 -12.72
C SER A 66 21.05 18.12 -12.59
N ASP A 67 22.00 17.63 -11.78
CA ASP A 67 22.21 16.20 -11.57
C ASP A 67 21.03 15.59 -10.81
N MET A 68 20.51 16.30 -9.81
CA MET A 68 19.32 15.85 -9.06
C MET A 68 18.07 15.77 -9.93
N LEU A 69 17.86 16.70 -10.84
CA LEU A 69 16.73 16.66 -11.77
C LEU A 69 16.86 15.47 -12.73
N LEU A 70 18.08 15.22 -13.20
CA LEU A 70 18.36 14.09 -14.08
C LEU A 70 18.14 12.77 -13.37
N ASP A 71 18.72 12.59 -12.17
CA ASP A 71 18.54 11.40 -11.34
C ASP A 71 17.05 11.15 -11.06
N PHE A 72 16.28 12.21 -10.76
CA PHE A 72 14.84 12.12 -10.57
C PHE A 72 14.14 11.61 -11.83
N MET A 73 14.46 12.14 -12.99
CA MET A 73 13.81 11.78 -14.25
C MET A 73 14.18 10.36 -14.68
N GLU A 74 15.44 9.96 -14.50
CA GLU A 74 15.89 8.59 -14.75
C GLU A 74 15.30 7.59 -13.74
N TYR A 75 15.24 7.96 -12.45
CA TYR A 75 14.66 7.14 -11.40
C TYR A 75 13.21 6.73 -11.68
N TYR A 76 12.43 7.66 -12.20
CA TYR A 76 11.03 7.38 -12.58
C TYR A 76 10.89 6.92 -14.04
N GLU A 77 12.00 6.63 -14.72
CA GLU A 77 12.03 6.26 -16.14
C GLU A 77 11.23 7.24 -17.02
N LEU A 78 11.24 8.52 -16.67
CA LEU A 78 10.44 9.54 -17.35
C LEU A 78 11.07 9.93 -18.69
N VAL A 79 12.41 9.92 -18.75
CA VAL A 79 13.20 10.27 -19.94
C VAL A 79 14.50 9.47 -19.98
N GLU A 80 15.09 9.35 -21.16
CA GLU A 80 16.46 8.91 -21.32
C GLU A 80 17.42 10.09 -21.13
N HIS A 81 18.66 9.79 -20.76
CA HIS A 81 19.68 10.81 -20.48
C HIS A 81 19.89 11.83 -21.62
N SER A 82 19.75 11.40 -22.87
CA SER A 82 19.84 12.25 -24.07
C SER A 82 18.74 13.30 -24.17
N ASP A 83 17.58 13.05 -23.55
CA ASP A 83 16.40 13.91 -23.68
C ASP A 83 16.47 15.13 -22.76
N VAL A 84 17.23 15.04 -21.67
CA VAL A 84 17.40 16.14 -20.72
C VAL A 84 18.16 17.31 -21.34
N ALA A 85 19.19 17.07 -22.13
CA ALA A 85 19.93 18.13 -22.83
C ALA A 85 19.07 18.83 -23.89
N TYR A 86 18.16 18.10 -24.54
CA TYR A 86 17.22 18.64 -25.50
C TYR A 86 16.14 19.53 -24.85
N CYS A 87 15.85 19.32 -23.58
CA CYS A 87 14.83 20.05 -22.84
C CYS A 87 15.21 21.44 -22.43
N GLU A 88 16.47 21.72 -22.26
CA GLU A 88 16.96 23.07 -21.99
C GLU A 88 16.66 24.03 -23.16
N GLU A 89 16.51 23.51 -24.37
CA GLU A 89 16.27 24.26 -25.59
C GLU A 89 14.76 24.42 -25.93
N TYR A 90 13.88 23.49 -25.52
CA TYR A 90 12.46 23.40 -25.92
C TYR A 90 11.47 23.25 -24.76
N ALA A 91 11.68 23.94 -23.70
CA ALA A 91 11.08 23.68 -22.39
C ALA A 91 9.54 23.82 -22.25
N SER A 92 8.80 24.47 -23.13
CA SER A 92 7.34 24.63 -22.98
C SER A 92 6.52 23.40 -23.42
N SER A 93 6.99 22.69 -24.44
CA SER A 93 6.39 21.43 -24.90
C SER A 93 6.81 20.24 -24.04
N TYR A 94 7.96 20.34 -23.40
CA TYR A 94 8.54 19.30 -22.59
C TYR A 94 7.87 19.11 -21.22
N ARG A 95 7.46 20.18 -20.57
CA ARG A 95 6.67 20.11 -19.33
C ARG A 95 5.46 19.20 -19.48
N THR A 96 4.69 19.41 -20.58
CA THR A 96 3.52 18.58 -20.87
C THR A 96 3.88 17.14 -21.16
N TYR A 97 5.01 16.91 -21.82
CA TYR A 97 5.51 15.58 -22.16
C TYR A 97 5.96 14.82 -20.90
N VAL A 98 6.80 15.40 -20.05
CA VAL A 98 7.27 14.78 -18.80
C VAL A 98 6.10 14.50 -17.85
N TYR A 99 5.21 15.48 -17.69
CA TYR A 99 4.02 15.31 -16.87
C TYR A 99 3.14 14.15 -17.36
N ARG A 100 2.97 14.02 -18.66
CA ARG A 100 2.19 12.94 -19.28
C ARG A 100 2.87 11.59 -19.07
N LEU A 101 4.19 11.49 -19.25
CA LEU A 101 4.94 10.25 -19.00
C LEU A 101 4.87 9.83 -17.55
N ALA A 102 5.08 10.75 -16.61
CA ALA A 102 4.97 10.47 -15.19
C ALA A 102 3.59 9.90 -14.84
N GLN A 103 2.51 10.48 -15.37
CA GLN A 103 1.16 9.98 -15.15
C GLN A 103 0.90 8.62 -15.77
N GLU A 104 1.33 8.40 -17.01
CA GLU A 104 1.10 7.14 -17.73
C GLU A 104 1.84 5.96 -17.09
N LYS A 105 2.98 6.21 -16.41
CA LYS A 105 3.79 5.19 -15.72
C LYS A 105 3.45 5.00 -14.24
N HIS A 106 2.64 5.88 -13.64
CA HIS A 106 2.33 5.78 -12.22
C HIS A 106 1.55 4.50 -11.90
N GLU A 107 2.04 3.69 -10.97
CA GLU A 107 1.52 2.33 -10.72
C GLU A 107 0.11 2.29 -10.12
N GLU A 108 -0.39 3.40 -9.53
CA GLU A 108 -1.79 3.48 -9.10
C GLU A 108 -2.76 3.31 -10.28
N TYR A 109 -2.30 3.55 -11.53
CA TYR A 109 -3.11 3.24 -12.70
C TYR A 109 -3.40 1.75 -12.87
N ASN A 110 -2.62 0.84 -12.28
CA ASN A 110 -2.96 -0.59 -12.25
C ASN A 110 -4.29 -0.80 -11.52
N TYR A 111 -4.48 -0.11 -10.40
CA TYR A 111 -5.75 -0.10 -9.67
C TYR A 111 -6.86 0.67 -10.41
N ILE A 112 -6.58 1.87 -10.90
CA ILE A 112 -7.54 2.68 -11.66
C ILE A 112 -8.03 1.95 -12.92
N ASN A 113 -7.15 1.28 -13.64
CA ASN A 113 -7.49 0.51 -14.82
C ASN A 113 -8.31 -0.74 -14.47
N LEU A 114 -8.06 -1.37 -13.32
CA LEU A 114 -8.93 -2.43 -12.81
C LEU A 114 -10.37 -1.93 -12.61
N LEU A 115 -10.57 -0.77 -11.97
CA LEU A 115 -11.90 -0.18 -11.80
C LEU A 115 -12.58 0.10 -13.16
N LYS A 116 -11.84 0.66 -14.13
CA LYS A 116 -12.33 0.89 -15.49
C LYS A 116 -12.74 -0.41 -16.18
N THR A 117 -11.93 -1.46 -16.02
CA THR A 117 -12.21 -2.78 -16.61
C THR A 117 -13.48 -3.39 -16.01
N ILE A 118 -13.65 -3.32 -14.67
CA ILE A 118 -14.88 -3.80 -14.02
C ILE A 118 -16.10 -3.06 -14.56
N LEU A 119 -16.06 -1.73 -14.64
CA LEU A 119 -17.20 -0.96 -15.15
C LEU A 119 -17.52 -1.24 -16.62
N LYS A 120 -16.53 -1.52 -17.44
CA LYS A 120 -16.67 -1.73 -18.89
C LYS A 120 -17.08 -3.15 -19.26
N GLU A 121 -16.52 -4.14 -18.57
CA GLU A 121 -16.54 -5.54 -18.97
C GLU A 121 -17.24 -6.44 -17.94
N GLY A 122 -17.60 -5.89 -16.78
CA GLY A 122 -18.16 -6.64 -15.67
C GLY A 122 -19.59 -7.10 -15.91
N ASP A 123 -19.92 -8.28 -15.35
CA ASP A 123 -21.27 -8.78 -15.24
C ASP A 123 -22.06 -7.92 -14.23
N GLN A 124 -23.11 -7.25 -14.69
CA GLN A 124 -23.93 -6.30 -13.93
C GLN A 124 -25.18 -6.94 -13.30
N GLU A 125 -25.50 -8.18 -13.66
CA GLU A 125 -26.72 -8.87 -13.19
C GLU A 125 -26.44 -9.82 -12.02
N ARG A 126 -25.23 -9.73 -11.42
CA ARG A 126 -24.81 -10.65 -10.39
C ARG A 126 -25.40 -10.29 -9.03
N GLU A 127 -26.28 -11.15 -8.54
CA GLU A 127 -26.81 -11.07 -7.19
C GLU A 127 -25.71 -11.32 -6.14
N ASP A 128 -25.81 -10.68 -5.00
CA ASP A 128 -24.92 -10.86 -3.88
C ASP A 128 -25.66 -11.06 -2.55
N ARG A 129 -24.93 -11.48 -1.53
CA ARG A 129 -25.45 -11.71 -0.17
C ARG A 129 -26.09 -10.45 0.45
N THR A 130 -25.63 -9.26 0.06
CA THR A 130 -26.05 -7.98 0.66
C THR A 130 -27.31 -7.41 -0.01
N ASN A 131 -27.80 -8.00 -1.09
CA ASN A 131 -28.90 -7.51 -1.94
C ASN A 131 -28.66 -6.11 -2.53
N VAL A 132 -27.41 -5.63 -2.55
CA VAL A 132 -27.02 -4.36 -3.17
C VAL A 132 -26.82 -4.54 -4.68
N GLY A 133 -26.40 -5.73 -5.09
CA GLY A 133 -25.95 -6.04 -6.44
C GLY A 133 -24.53 -5.55 -6.71
N THR A 134 -23.87 -6.21 -7.64
CA THR A 134 -22.47 -5.91 -8.00
C THR A 134 -22.26 -5.96 -9.50
N CYS A 135 -21.32 -5.14 -9.98
CA CYS A 135 -20.67 -5.31 -11.27
C CYS A 135 -19.33 -6.02 -11.03
N SER A 136 -19.07 -7.17 -11.64
CA SER A 136 -17.91 -7.99 -11.32
C SER A 136 -17.21 -8.62 -12.52
N ILE A 137 -15.88 -8.84 -12.39
CA ILE A 137 -15.06 -9.62 -13.31
C ILE A 137 -14.36 -10.74 -12.55
N PHE A 138 -14.00 -11.81 -13.25
CA PHE A 138 -13.33 -12.97 -12.66
C PHE A 138 -11.86 -13.07 -13.06
N GLY A 139 -10.98 -13.23 -12.07
CA GLY A 139 -9.57 -13.58 -12.28
C GLY A 139 -8.60 -12.44 -12.59
N PRO A 140 -8.90 -11.13 -12.31
CA PRO A 140 -7.92 -10.09 -12.59
C PRO A 140 -6.75 -10.14 -11.61
N GLN A 141 -5.61 -9.57 -12.05
CA GLN A 141 -4.42 -9.40 -11.25
C GLN A 141 -3.86 -7.99 -11.47
N ILE A 142 -3.38 -7.39 -10.39
CA ILE A 142 -2.63 -6.13 -10.41
C ILE A 142 -1.32 -6.31 -9.66
N GLU A 143 -0.32 -5.49 -9.99
CA GLU A 143 0.99 -5.53 -9.33
C GLU A 143 1.53 -4.14 -9.08
N PHE A 144 2.43 -4.05 -8.08
CA PHE A 144 3.10 -2.82 -7.65
C PHE A 144 4.57 -3.13 -7.36
N ASP A 145 5.47 -2.27 -7.84
CA ASP A 145 6.85 -2.22 -7.34
C ASP A 145 6.82 -1.55 -5.95
N ILE A 146 7.24 -2.28 -4.95
CA ILE A 146 7.30 -1.78 -3.57
C ILE A 146 8.75 -1.62 -3.08
N SER A 147 9.71 -1.55 -3.99
CA SER A 147 11.14 -1.47 -3.63
C SER A 147 11.52 -0.10 -3.08
N ARG A 148 10.77 0.94 -3.44
CA ARG A 148 11.12 2.34 -3.13
C ARG A 148 9.98 3.10 -2.44
N SER A 149 8.74 2.81 -2.82
CA SER A 149 7.53 3.46 -2.30
C SER A 149 6.46 2.42 -1.99
N ILE A 150 5.48 2.78 -1.17
CA ILE A 150 4.42 1.85 -0.76
C ILE A 150 3.08 2.25 -1.41
N PRO A 151 2.31 1.32 -2.01
CA PRO A 151 1.05 1.61 -2.68
C PRO A 151 -0.08 1.92 -1.69
N VAL A 152 0.01 3.06 -1.03
CA VAL A 152 -1.09 3.70 -0.30
C VAL A 152 -1.77 4.63 -1.26
N LEU A 153 -2.99 4.27 -1.73
CA LEU A 153 -3.67 5.00 -2.79
C LEU A 153 -3.78 6.49 -2.51
N THR A 154 -3.62 7.29 -3.55
CA THR A 154 -3.57 8.75 -3.49
C THR A 154 -4.80 9.40 -4.14
N THR A 155 -5.50 8.72 -5.06
CA THR A 155 -6.71 9.22 -5.71
C THR A 155 -7.91 9.36 -4.77
N LYS A 156 -7.81 8.82 -3.57
CA LYS A 156 -8.64 9.13 -2.40
C LYS A 156 -7.83 8.90 -1.13
N PHE A 157 -8.14 9.63 -0.07
CA PHE A 157 -7.53 9.39 1.24
C PHE A 157 -7.75 7.95 1.70
N LEU A 158 -6.66 7.25 2.04
CA LEU A 158 -6.67 5.96 2.71
C LEU A 158 -6.18 6.15 4.15
N PRO A 159 -6.94 5.81 5.18
CA PRO A 159 -6.52 5.93 6.58
C PRO A 159 -5.47 4.86 6.94
N TRP A 160 -4.26 5.01 6.45
CA TRP A 160 -3.18 4.02 6.53
C TRP A 160 -2.86 3.55 7.95
N LYS A 161 -3.00 4.43 8.96
CA LYS A 161 -2.83 4.04 10.38
C LYS A 161 -3.91 3.06 10.84
N MET A 162 -5.12 3.16 10.26
CA MET A 162 -6.20 2.20 10.53
C MET A 162 -5.88 0.84 9.90
N VAL A 163 -5.38 0.84 8.65
CA VAL A 163 -4.88 -0.37 7.97
C VAL A 163 -3.75 -1.03 8.75
N LEU A 164 -2.79 -0.23 9.21
CA LEU A 164 -1.66 -0.74 10.00
C LEU A 164 -2.12 -1.33 11.34
N LYS A 165 -3.04 -0.67 12.05
CA LYS A 165 -3.58 -1.20 13.32
C LYS A 165 -4.25 -2.55 13.14
N GLU A 166 -5.06 -2.72 12.09
CA GLU A 166 -5.69 -3.98 11.76
C GLU A 166 -4.65 -5.06 11.41
N LEU A 167 -3.65 -4.74 10.58
CA LEU A 167 -2.56 -5.66 10.27
C LEU A 167 -1.82 -6.11 11.54
N LEU A 168 -1.43 -5.18 12.41
CA LEU A 168 -0.74 -5.51 13.66
C LEU A 168 -1.61 -6.36 14.59
N TRP A 169 -2.91 -6.15 14.59
CA TRP A 169 -3.87 -6.97 15.32
C TRP A 169 -3.94 -8.41 14.74
N PHE A 170 -3.95 -8.56 13.43
CA PHE A 170 -3.82 -9.88 12.79
C PHE A 170 -2.48 -10.56 13.11
N LEU A 171 -1.36 -9.83 13.10
CA LEU A 171 -0.04 -10.38 13.44
C LEU A 171 0.04 -10.89 14.89
N LYS A 172 -0.83 -10.41 15.78
CA LYS A 172 -0.99 -10.91 17.16
C LYS A 172 -1.85 -12.17 17.26
N GLY A 173 -2.60 -12.51 16.20
CA GLY A 173 -3.57 -13.61 16.23
C GLY A 173 -4.89 -13.27 16.90
N HIS A 174 -5.15 -12.00 17.18
CA HIS A 174 -6.33 -11.54 17.90
C HIS A 174 -7.60 -11.63 17.05
N THR A 175 -8.74 -11.79 17.73
CA THR A 175 -10.06 -11.94 17.12
C THR A 175 -11.16 -11.13 17.83
N ASP A 176 -10.82 -10.39 18.88
CA ASP A 176 -11.73 -9.45 19.56
C ASP A 176 -11.69 -8.08 18.85
N SER A 177 -12.69 -7.78 18.05
CA SER A 177 -12.78 -6.51 17.32
C SER A 177 -13.00 -5.29 18.22
N LEU A 178 -13.42 -5.48 19.47
CA LEU A 178 -13.55 -4.38 20.42
C LEU A 178 -12.19 -3.76 20.75
N GLU A 179 -11.08 -4.53 20.68
CA GLU A 179 -9.72 -4.01 20.81
C GLU A 179 -9.39 -3.01 19.69
N LEU A 180 -9.86 -3.26 18.47
CA LEU A 180 -9.71 -2.33 17.34
C LEU A 180 -10.61 -1.12 17.48
N GLU A 181 -11.88 -1.32 17.90
CA GLU A 181 -12.81 -0.21 18.13
C GLU A 181 -12.27 0.76 19.20
N ALA A 182 -11.70 0.25 20.28
CA ALA A 182 -11.05 1.05 21.31
C ALA A 182 -9.87 1.90 20.78
N GLN A 183 -9.26 1.47 19.67
CA GLN A 183 -8.19 2.20 18.97
C GLN A 183 -8.72 3.10 17.83
N GLY A 184 -10.03 3.25 17.69
CA GLY A 184 -10.66 4.04 16.63
C GLY A 184 -10.72 3.33 15.27
N VAL A 185 -10.73 1.99 15.24
CA VAL A 185 -10.77 1.16 14.03
C VAL A 185 -12.06 0.32 14.02
N PRO A 186 -13.20 0.86 13.54
CA PRO A 186 -14.50 0.18 13.60
C PRO A 186 -14.78 -0.72 12.38
N ILE A 187 -13.75 -1.24 11.70
CA ILE A 187 -13.89 -2.02 10.45
C ILE A 187 -14.81 -3.24 10.65
N TRP A 188 -14.69 -3.94 11.77
CA TRP A 188 -15.41 -5.17 12.09
C TRP A 188 -16.71 -4.97 12.86
N LYS A 189 -17.01 -3.72 13.26
CA LYS A 189 -18.15 -3.41 14.12
C LYS A 189 -19.47 -3.96 13.58
N GLY A 190 -19.76 -3.73 12.30
CA GLY A 190 -21.01 -4.20 11.67
C GLY A 190 -21.17 -5.72 11.65
N ASN A 191 -20.05 -6.45 11.58
CA ASN A 191 -20.04 -7.91 11.46
C ASN A 191 -19.86 -8.66 12.78
N SER A 192 -19.77 -7.95 13.91
CA SER A 192 -19.57 -8.54 15.24
C SER A 192 -20.57 -8.05 16.28
N THR A 193 -21.67 -7.42 15.84
CA THR A 193 -22.81 -7.07 16.72
C THR A 193 -23.55 -8.33 17.17
N ARG A 194 -24.36 -8.22 18.25
CA ARG A 194 -25.17 -9.35 18.71
C ARG A 194 -26.10 -9.84 17.62
N GLU A 195 -26.76 -8.92 16.92
CA GLU A 195 -27.71 -9.22 15.86
C GLU A 195 -27.06 -9.99 14.72
N PHE A 196 -25.86 -9.54 14.28
CA PHE A 196 -25.13 -10.19 13.20
C PHE A 196 -24.67 -11.60 13.60
N LEU A 197 -24.11 -11.74 14.81
CA LEU A 197 -23.68 -13.03 15.35
C LEU A 197 -24.87 -14.01 15.45
N ASP A 198 -26.03 -13.56 15.91
CA ASP A 198 -27.24 -14.39 16.02
C ASP A 198 -27.76 -14.85 14.65
N GLN A 199 -27.78 -13.96 13.68
CA GLN A 199 -28.11 -14.29 12.28
C GLN A 199 -27.13 -15.31 11.66
N ARG A 200 -25.87 -15.30 12.07
CA ARG A 200 -24.85 -16.25 11.64
C ARG A 200 -24.89 -17.60 12.36
N GLY A 201 -25.75 -17.77 13.37
CA GLY A 201 -25.79 -18.97 14.22
C GLY A 201 -24.66 -19.02 15.26
N LEU A 202 -24.06 -17.87 15.56
CA LEU A 202 -22.91 -17.72 16.48
C LEU A 202 -23.35 -17.12 17.84
N GLN A 203 -24.51 -17.55 18.36
CA GLN A 203 -25.06 -17.03 19.61
C GLN A 203 -24.13 -17.21 20.82
N HIS A 204 -23.27 -18.19 20.76
CA HIS A 204 -22.29 -18.52 21.82
C HIS A 204 -21.06 -17.59 21.81
N TYR A 205 -20.87 -16.76 20.77
CA TYR A 205 -19.76 -15.80 20.72
C TYR A 205 -20.11 -14.53 21.49
N ALA A 206 -19.10 -13.93 22.12
CA ALA A 206 -19.21 -12.59 22.67
C ALA A 206 -19.37 -11.55 21.54
N VAL A 207 -20.01 -10.40 21.85
CA VAL A 207 -19.99 -9.25 20.93
C VAL A 207 -18.55 -8.84 20.71
N GLY A 208 -18.18 -8.59 19.48
CA GLY A 208 -16.80 -8.28 19.08
C GLY A 208 -16.02 -9.50 18.56
N ASP A 209 -16.45 -10.70 18.86
CA ASP A 209 -15.76 -11.92 18.42
C ASP A 209 -16.01 -12.17 16.92
N ILE A 210 -14.93 -12.20 16.12
CA ILE A 210 -15.01 -12.45 14.67
C ILE A 210 -14.81 -13.93 14.29
N GLY A 211 -14.48 -14.78 15.26
CA GLY A 211 -14.19 -16.20 15.04
C GLY A 211 -12.78 -16.49 14.51
N PRO A 212 -12.50 -17.75 14.17
CA PRO A 212 -11.17 -18.22 13.76
C PRO A 212 -10.83 -17.84 12.32
N MET A 213 -10.55 -16.55 12.09
CA MET A 213 -10.20 -16.05 10.77
C MET A 213 -8.91 -15.21 10.80
N TYR A 214 -8.32 -14.93 9.63
CA TYR A 214 -7.12 -14.11 9.43
C TYR A 214 -5.98 -14.39 10.44
N GLY A 215 -5.76 -13.49 11.39
CA GLY A 215 -4.67 -13.58 12.35
C GLY A 215 -4.68 -14.84 13.20
N TYR A 216 -5.86 -15.31 13.59
CA TYR A 216 -5.98 -16.58 14.29
C TYR A 216 -5.41 -17.74 13.47
N ASN A 217 -5.79 -17.84 12.20
CA ASN A 217 -5.25 -18.87 11.31
C ASN A 217 -3.75 -18.69 11.02
N TRP A 218 -3.23 -17.47 11.06
CA TRP A 218 -1.79 -17.25 10.91
C TRP A 218 -0.98 -17.74 12.12
N ARG A 219 -1.54 -17.61 13.33
CA ARG A 219 -0.79 -17.86 14.57
C ARG A 219 -1.15 -19.17 15.26
N HIS A 220 -2.35 -19.72 15.03
CA HIS A 220 -2.92 -20.84 15.78
C HIS A 220 -3.57 -21.90 14.88
N TRP A 221 -3.01 -22.13 13.68
CA TRP A 221 -3.58 -23.03 12.69
C TRP A 221 -3.82 -24.43 13.26
N GLY A 222 -5.03 -24.96 13.04
CA GLY A 222 -5.40 -26.31 13.45
C GLY A 222 -5.75 -26.47 14.94
N HIS A 223 -5.64 -25.42 15.75
CA HIS A 223 -6.16 -25.45 17.12
C HIS A 223 -7.67 -25.21 17.13
N THR A 224 -8.39 -25.80 18.08
CA THR A 224 -9.83 -25.56 18.25
C THR A 224 -10.05 -24.14 18.77
N TYR A 225 -10.93 -23.40 18.07
CA TYR A 225 -11.33 -22.06 18.51
C TYR A 225 -12.35 -22.12 19.64
N GLU A 226 -12.09 -21.41 20.74
CA GLU A 226 -12.89 -21.38 21.95
C GLU A 226 -13.37 -19.96 22.32
N GLY A 227 -13.24 -19.00 21.38
CA GLY A 227 -13.67 -17.59 21.54
C GLY A 227 -12.50 -16.61 21.66
N CYS A 228 -12.80 -15.34 21.43
CA CYS A 228 -11.80 -14.26 21.35
C CYS A 228 -11.10 -13.94 22.69
N GLN A 229 -11.66 -14.34 23.82
CA GLN A 229 -11.11 -14.10 25.17
C GLN A 229 -10.15 -15.20 25.63
N LYS A 230 -10.03 -16.28 24.86
CA LYS A 230 -9.14 -17.39 25.20
C LYS A 230 -7.68 -17.05 24.89
N ASP A 231 -6.79 -17.37 25.82
CA ASP A 231 -5.36 -17.33 25.55
C ASP A 231 -4.94 -18.54 24.69
N TYR A 232 -4.41 -18.28 23.53
CA TYR A 232 -3.92 -19.28 22.57
C TYR A 232 -2.39 -19.34 22.51
N THR A 233 -1.68 -18.71 23.44
CA THR A 233 -0.21 -18.70 23.46
C THR A 233 0.36 -20.13 23.40
N GLY A 234 1.16 -20.40 22.37
CA GLY A 234 1.77 -21.72 22.14
C GLY A 234 0.80 -22.79 21.60
N ALA A 235 -0.43 -22.43 21.26
CA ALA A 235 -1.42 -23.35 20.73
C ALA A 235 -1.44 -23.36 19.20
N GLY A 236 -1.59 -24.54 18.61
CA GLY A 236 -1.66 -24.74 17.16
C GLY A 236 -0.33 -24.55 16.45
N TYR A 237 -0.39 -24.41 15.12
CA TYR A 237 0.78 -24.20 14.29
C TYR A 237 0.89 -22.70 13.92
N ASP A 238 1.98 -22.06 14.34
CA ASP A 238 2.27 -20.67 14.03
C ASP A 238 2.86 -20.55 12.62
N GLN A 239 2.00 -20.31 11.63
CA GLN A 239 2.40 -20.19 10.23
C GLN A 239 3.33 -18.99 10.01
N LEU A 240 3.08 -17.87 10.71
CA LEU A 240 3.84 -16.63 10.50
C LEU A 240 5.29 -16.77 10.99
N GLU A 241 5.49 -17.28 12.19
CA GLU A 241 6.82 -17.46 12.73
C GLU A 241 7.61 -18.51 11.92
N HIS A 242 6.98 -19.63 11.58
CA HIS A 242 7.60 -20.65 10.74
C HIS A 242 7.94 -20.15 9.34
N LEU A 243 7.13 -19.25 8.78
CA LEU A 243 7.41 -18.60 7.50
C LEU A 243 8.68 -17.74 7.57
N ILE A 244 8.79 -16.89 8.61
CA ILE A 244 9.94 -16.02 8.83
C ILE A 244 11.21 -16.85 9.02
N GLU A 245 11.15 -17.88 9.86
CA GLU A 245 12.26 -18.81 10.08
C GLU A 245 12.65 -19.56 8.79
N ALA A 246 11.67 -20.01 8.01
CA ALA A 246 11.90 -20.69 6.74
C ALA A 246 12.58 -19.78 5.72
N ILE A 247 12.18 -18.51 5.61
CA ILE A 247 12.82 -17.53 4.72
C ILE A 247 14.26 -17.29 5.17
N LYS A 248 14.52 -17.12 6.47
CA LYS A 248 15.88 -16.96 7.01
C LYS A 248 16.77 -18.15 6.72
N ARG A 249 16.26 -19.38 6.91
CA ARG A 249 17.02 -20.63 6.76
C ARG A 249 17.26 -21.03 5.31
N ASP A 250 16.24 -20.92 4.45
CA ASP A 250 16.26 -21.31 3.03
C ASP A 250 15.50 -20.29 2.19
N PRO A 251 16.10 -19.11 1.94
CA PRO A 251 15.41 -17.98 1.30
C PRO A 251 14.89 -18.31 -0.11
N PHE A 252 15.53 -19.23 -0.84
CA PHE A 252 15.14 -19.58 -2.21
C PHE A 252 14.17 -20.78 -2.29
N SER A 253 13.63 -21.23 -1.18
CA SER A 253 12.59 -22.24 -1.15
C SER A 253 11.33 -21.78 -1.90
N ARG A 254 10.64 -22.72 -2.52
CA ARG A 254 9.33 -22.48 -3.20
C ARG A 254 8.14 -22.81 -2.29
N ARG A 255 8.36 -22.85 -0.96
CA ARG A 255 7.36 -23.26 0.04
C ARG A 255 7.03 -22.16 1.03
N HIS A 256 7.42 -20.91 0.75
CA HIS A 256 7.10 -19.75 1.57
C HIS A 256 5.65 -19.36 1.33
N LEU A 257 4.74 -19.91 2.13
CA LEU A 257 3.31 -19.75 1.99
C LEU A 257 2.65 -19.55 3.35
N LEU A 258 1.65 -18.68 3.38
CA LEU A 258 0.76 -18.39 4.49
C LEU A 258 -0.69 -18.49 3.99
N THR A 259 -1.60 -19.07 4.77
CA THR A 259 -3.01 -19.17 4.39
C THR A 259 -3.94 -18.73 5.51
N THR A 260 -5.05 -18.08 5.14
CA THR A 260 -6.12 -17.70 6.09
C THR A 260 -7.36 -18.58 5.95
N TYR A 261 -7.52 -19.27 4.84
CA TYR A 261 -8.76 -19.97 4.51
C TYR A 261 -8.71 -21.41 4.99
N ASN A 262 -9.41 -21.70 6.08
CA ASN A 262 -9.60 -23.05 6.59
C ASN A 262 -11.06 -23.48 6.34
N PRO A 263 -11.34 -24.38 5.39
CA PRO A 263 -12.69 -24.78 5.04
C PRO A 263 -13.51 -25.32 6.22
N SER A 264 -12.85 -25.94 7.18
CA SER A 264 -13.52 -26.52 8.37
C SER A 264 -13.93 -25.46 9.40
N GLU A 265 -13.38 -24.25 9.32
CA GLU A 265 -13.61 -23.17 10.28
C GLU A 265 -14.49 -22.03 9.72
N VAL A 266 -14.76 -22.02 8.40
CA VAL A 266 -15.53 -20.92 7.75
C VAL A 266 -16.90 -20.72 8.40
N ALA A 267 -17.59 -21.81 8.77
CA ALA A 267 -18.90 -21.73 9.42
C ALA A 267 -18.85 -21.16 10.85
N LYS A 268 -17.66 -21.19 11.49
CA LYS A 268 -17.40 -20.66 12.83
C LYS A 268 -16.93 -19.21 12.81
N SER A 269 -16.81 -18.60 11.63
CA SER A 269 -16.37 -17.22 11.45
C SER A 269 -17.53 -16.31 11.05
N VAL A 270 -17.49 -15.05 11.45
CA VAL A 270 -18.50 -14.06 11.08
C VAL A 270 -18.64 -13.92 9.57
N LEU A 271 -17.52 -13.98 8.84
CA LEU A 271 -17.45 -13.99 7.38
C LEU A 271 -16.47 -15.07 6.91
N ALA A 272 -16.64 -15.57 5.71
CA ALA A 272 -15.60 -16.36 5.05
C ALA A 272 -14.43 -15.42 4.68
N PRO A 273 -13.17 -15.74 5.04
CA PRO A 273 -12.03 -14.92 4.66
C PRO A 273 -12.03 -14.62 3.17
N CYS A 274 -11.95 -13.33 2.81
CA CYS A 274 -12.02 -12.90 1.41
C CYS A 274 -10.65 -12.61 0.81
N HIS A 275 -9.62 -12.28 1.61
CA HIS A 275 -8.25 -12.05 1.16
C HIS A 275 -7.25 -12.94 1.92
N GLY A 276 -6.03 -13.05 1.39
CA GLY A 276 -4.99 -13.90 1.99
C GLY A 276 -5.33 -15.38 2.00
N VAL A 277 -6.25 -15.82 1.14
CA VAL A 277 -6.57 -17.25 0.98
C VAL A 277 -5.29 -18.05 0.75
N SER A 278 -4.38 -17.48 -0.02
CA SER A 278 -3.00 -17.89 -0.13
C SER A 278 -2.15 -16.62 -0.25
N THR A 279 -1.10 -16.51 0.55
CA THR A 279 -0.09 -15.45 0.49
C THR A 279 1.26 -16.10 0.28
N ILE A 280 1.87 -15.90 -0.88
CA ILE A 280 3.10 -16.56 -1.31
C ILE A 280 4.22 -15.54 -1.31
N PHE A 281 5.36 -15.89 -0.72
CA PHE A 281 6.55 -15.07 -0.71
C PHE A 281 7.64 -15.68 -1.60
N TYR A 282 8.39 -14.80 -2.26
CA TYR A 282 9.44 -15.21 -3.18
C TYR A 282 10.67 -14.31 -3.01
N VAL A 283 11.82 -14.94 -2.81
CA VAL A 283 13.10 -14.22 -2.68
C VAL A 283 13.83 -14.20 -4.01
N THR A 284 14.18 -13.01 -4.47
CA THR A 284 14.99 -12.77 -5.66
C THR A 284 16.42 -12.40 -5.25
N LYS A 285 17.41 -13.02 -5.89
CA LYS A 285 18.82 -12.68 -5.65
C LYS A 285 19.13 -11.27 -6.17
N ASN A 286 19.89 -10.52 -5.38
CA ASN A 286 20.51 -9.32 -5.87
C ASN A 286 21.58 -9.69 -6.91
N LYS A 287 21.47 -9.12 -8.13
CA LYS A 287 22.38 -9.37 -9.27
C LYS A 287 23.31 -8.19 -9.55
N GLY A 288 23.30 -7.13 -8.72
CA GLY A 288 24.13 -5.95 -8.91
C GLY A 288 25.62 -6.25 -8.80
N GLU A 289 26.45 -5.50 -9.53
CA GLU A 289 27.91 -5.57 -9.43
C GLU A 289 28.32 -5.21 -7.99
N GLY A 290 29.07 -6.09 -7.35
CA GLY A 290 29.47 -5.94 -5.96
C GLY A 290 28.51 -6.59 -4.94
N ALA A 291 27.94 -7.74 -5.26
CA ALA A 291 26.88 -8.51 -4.59
C ALA A 291 26.99 -8.74 -3.05
N ALA A 292 27.44 -7.75 -2.28
CA ALA A 292 27.29 -7.68 -0.83
C ALA A 292 25.93 -7.10 -0.39
N GLY A 293 25.00 -6.85 -1.35
CA GLY A 293 23.69 -6.26 -1.07
C GLY A 293 22.65 -7.32 -0.69
N GLN A 294 21.67 -6.88 0.11
CA GLN A 294 20.51 -7.69 0.50
C GLN A 294 19.73 -8.21 -0.71
N ASN A 295 19.21 -9.42 -0.61
CA ASN A 295 18.25 -9.97 -1.57
C ASN A 295 16.89 -9.28 -1.43
N TYR A 296 15.97 -9.58 -2.35
CA TYR A 296 14.67 -8.93 -2.44
C TYR A 296 13.54 -9.90 -2.13
N LEU A 297 12.50 -9.41 -1.45
CA LEU A 297 11.28 -10.15 -1.12
C LEU A 297 10.09 -9.63 -1.92
N SER A 298 9.41 -10.52 -2.63
CA SER A 298 8.14 -10.26 -3.29
C SER A 298 7.01 -11.02 -2.59
N CYS A 299 5.80 -10.45 -2.64
CA CYS A 299 4.59 -11.05 -2.09
C CYS A 299 3.53 -11.18 -3.17
N LYS A 300 2.89 -12.35 -3.26
CA LYS A 300 1.67 -12.54 -4.03
C LYS A 300 0.54 -12.94 -3.09
N VAL A 301 -0.50 -12.10 -3.01
CA VAL A 301 -1.71 -12.39 -2.25
C VAL A 301 -2.84 -12.81 -3.18
N VAL A 302 -3.58 -13.84 -2.80
CA VAL A 302 -4.78 -14.31 -3.49
C VAL A 302 -6.00 -13.90 -2.66
N CYS A 303 -6.88 -13.11 -3.27
CA CYS A 303 -8.18 -12.71 -2.75
C CYS A 303 -9.27 -13.55 -3.42
N ARG A 304 -10.10 -14.25 -2.65
CA ARG A 304 -11.24 -15.01 -3.18
C ARG A 304 -12.29 -14.07 -3.76
N SER A 305 -12.54 -12.96 -3.05
CA SER A 305 -13.53 -11.94 -3.40
C SER A 305 -13.00 -10.59 -2.94
N SER A 306 -13.18 -9.56 -3.75
CA SER A 306 -12.59 -8.24 -3.49
C SER A 306 -13.58 -7.14 -3.84
N ASP A 307 -14.08 -6.43 -2.81
CA ASP A 307 -14.69 -5.11 -3.01
C ASP A 307 -13.59 -4.16 -3.49
N SER A 308 -13.66 -3.83 -4.78
CA SER A 308 -12.59 -3.09 -5.45
C SER A 308 -12.58 -1.61 -5.05
N PHE A 309 -13.65 -1.05 -4.48
CA PHE A 309 -13.70 0.34 -4.07
C PHE A 309 -13.30 0.57 -2.62
N LEU A 310 -13.89 -0.15 -1.65
CA LEU A 310 -13.58 0.03 -0.22
C LEU A 310 -12.50 -0.95 0.28
N GLY A 311 -12.64 -2.24 -0.02
CA GLY A 311 -11.80 -3.29 0.55
C GLY A 311 -10.42 -3.39 -0.09
N LEU A 312 -10.33 -3.42 -1.42
CA LEU A 312 -9.07 -3.65 -2.13
C LEU A 312 -7.97 -2.64 -1.78
N PRO A 313 -8.24 -1.32 -1.66
CA PRO A 313 -7.22 -0.37 -1.23
C PRO A 313 -6.59 -0.69 0.13
N PHE A 314 -7.40 -1.17 1.09
CA PHE A 314 -6.91 -1.63 2.39
C PHE A 314 -6.01 -2.85 2.25
N ASN A 315 -6.43 -3.84 1.45
CA ASN A 315 -5.66 -5.06 1.21
C ASN A 315 -4.31 -4.77 0.55
N ILE A 316 -4.28 -3.90 -0.48
CA ILE A 316 -3.04 -3.47 -1.15
C ILE A 316 -2.06 -2.91 -0.10
N ALA A 317 -2.49 -1.92 0.68
CA ALA A 317 -1.63 -1.28 1.68
C ALA A 317 -1.21 -2.27 2.80
N SER A 318 -2.14 -3.10 3.29
CA SER A 318 -1.88 -4.08 4.35
C SER A 318 -0.83 -5.11 3.94
N TYR A 319 -0.97 -5.74 2.76
CA TYR A 319 0.00 -6.74 2.30
C TYR A 319 1.34 -6.13 1.86
N ALA A 320 1.34 -4.88 1.39
CA ALA A 320 2.57 -4.15 1.19
C ALA A 320 3.31 -3.95 2.52
N MET A 321 2.65 -3.41 3.56
CA MET A 321 3.21 -3.24 4.91
C MET A 321 3.69 -4.57 5.49
N MET A 322 2.92 -5.66 5.34
CA MET A 322 3.30 -7.00 5.77
C MET A 322 4.59 -7.46 5.07
N THR A 323 4.73 -7.20 3.77
CA THR A 323 5.93 -7.54 3.01
C THR A 323 7.14 -6.78 3.50
N TYR A 324 7.01 -5.49 3.81
CA TYR A 324 8.06 -4.67 4.42
C TYR A 324 8.49 -5.20 5.79
N ILE A 325 7.53 -5.58 6.66
CA ILE A 325 7.82 -6.15 7.99
C ILE A 325 8.61 -7.45 7.84
N ILE A 326 8.14 -8.39 7.02
CA ILE A 326 8.80 -9.70 6.81
C ILE A 326 10.17 -9.50 6.15
N ALA A 327 10.29 -8.61 5.18
CA ALA A 327 11.57 -8.29 4.55
C ALA A 327 12.59 -7.79 5.58
N MET A 328 12.22 -6.83 6.43
CA MET A 328 13.11 -6.31 7.49
C MET A 328 13.51 -7.40 8.47
N LYS A 329 12.58 -8.25 8.93
CA LYS A 329 12.86 -9.36 9.85
C LYS A 329 13.78 -10.43 9.25
N CYS A 330 13.79 -10.56 7.92
CA CYS A 330 14.58 -11.55 7.20
C CYS A 330 15.86 -10.96 6.55
N ASP A 331 16.20 -9.71 6.84
CA ASP A 331 17.33 -8.99 6.22
C ASP A 331 17.24 -8.95 4.69
N LEU A 332 16.05 -8.69 4.17
CA LEU A 332 15.72 -8.56 2.76
C LEU A 332 15.19 -7.14 2.48
N LYS A 333 15.16 -6.76 1.19
CA LYS A 333 14.48 -5.55 0.72
C LYS A 333 13.14 -5.93 0.08
N PRO A 334 12.06 -5.16 0.30
CA PRO A 334 10.82 -5.39 -0.43
C PRO A 334 11.05 -5.14 -1.93
N LEU A 335 10.33 -5.86 -2.80
CA LEU A 335 10.46 -5.70 -4.25
C LEU A 335 9.11 -5.52 -4.94
N LYS A 336 8.20 -6.50 -4.80
CA LYS A 336 6.96 -6.51 -5.58
C LYS A 336 5.80 -7.02 -4.73
N LEU A 337 4.64 -6.37 -4.89
CA LEU A 337 3.36 -6.88 -4.43
C LEU A 337 2.50 -7.25 -5.63
N ILE A 338 1.96 -8.46 -5.65
CA ILE A 338 1.00 -8.95 -6.65
C ILE A 338 -0.30 -9.27 -5.93
N VAL A 339 -1.43 -8.71 -6.39
CA VAL A 339 -2.77 -9.01 -5.89
C VAL A 339 -3.56 -9.71 -6.97
N SER A 340 -3.84 -11.00 -6.76
CA SER A 340 -4.68 -11.83 -7.65
C SER A 340 -6.06 -11.98 -7.03
N MET A 341 -7.11 -11.71 -7.78
CA MET A 341 -8.48 -11.75 -7.30
C MET A 341 -9.27 -12.82 -8.03
N GLY A 342 -10.09 -13.58 -7.31
CA GLY A 342 -11.11 -14.44 -7.90
C GLY A 342 -12.24 -13.57 -8.46
N ASP A 343 -13.11 -13.10 -7.58
CA ASP A 343 -14.17 -12.16 -7.91
C ASP A 343 -13.72 -10.74 -7.54
N ALA A 344 -13.57 -9.85 -8.51
CA ALA A 344 -13.31 -8.44 -8.29
C ALA A 344 -14.55 -7.64 -8.68
N HIS A 345 -15.16 -6.94 -7.72
CA HIS A 345 -16.45 -6.29 -7.93
C HIS A 345 -16.50 -4.86 -7.40
N ILE A 346 -17.45 -4.12 -7.95
CA ILE A 346 -17.89 -2.81 -7.47
C ILE A 346 -19.37 -2.95 -7.11
N TYR A 347 -19.75 -2.59 -5.87
CA TYR A 347 -21.13 -2.55 -5.47
C TYR A 347 -21.92 -1.49 -6.23
N ASN A 348 -23.19 -1.77 -6.58
CA ASN A 348 -24.02 -0.85 -7.37
C ASN A 348 -24.19 0.52 -6.71
N ASN A 349 -24.21 0.58 -5.37
CA ASN A 349 -24.26 1.82 -4.60
C ASN A 349 -22.93 2.58 -4.51
N HIS A 350 -21.84 2.05 -5.15
CA HIS A 350 -20.52 2.72 -5.23
C HIS A 350 -20.21 3.30 -6.62
N MET A 351 -21.09 3.14 -7.62
CA MET A 351 -20.81 3.50 -9.01
C MET A 351 -20.47 4.98 -9.19
N SER A 352 -21.20 5.88 -8.49
CA SER A 352 -20.92 7.32 -8.54
C SER A 352 -19.59 7.70 -7.91
N GLN A 353 -19.24 7.04 -6.81
CA GLN A 353 -17.98 7.25 -6.08
C GLN A 353 -16.78 6.77 -6.90
N VAL A 354 -16.93 5.65 -7.58
CA VAL A 354 -15.91 5.17 -8.53
C VAL A 354 -15.75 6.14 -9.68
N GLY A 355 -16.85 6.66 -10.24
CA GLY A 355 -16.82 7.69 -11.28
C GLY A 355 -16.05 8.94 -10.83
N GLU A 356 -16.27 9.41 -9.60
CA GLU A 356 -15.50 10.52 -9.01
C GLU A 356 -14.01 10.18 -8.90
N GLN A 357 -13.66 9.00 -8.40
CA GLN A 357 -12.25 8.57 -8.23
C GLN A 357 -11.54 8.47 -9.59
N LEU A 358 -12.21 7.97 -10.62
CA LEU A 358 -11.65 7.83 -11.97
C LEU A 358 -11.30 9.17 -12.63
N GLY A 359 -11.94 10.27 -12.19
CA GLY A 359 -11.64 11.63 -12.63
C GLY A 359 -10.40 12.24 -11.98
N ARG A 360 -9.80 11.59 -10.96
CA ARG A 360 -8.66 12.11 -10.22
C ARG A 360 -7.35 11.52 -10.75
N LYS A 361 -6.31 12.34 -10.72
CA LYS A 361 -4.96 11.93 -11.09
C LYS A 361 -4.21 11.48 -9.84
N PRO A 362 -3.44 10.38 -9.89
CA PRO A 362 -2.67 9.95 -8.74
C PRO A 362 -1.53 10.91 -8.42
N PHE A 363 -1.23 11.07 -7.13
CA PHE A 363 0.03 11.61 -6.61
C PHE A 363 1.05 10.47 -6.46
N PRO A 364 2.35 10.78 -6.39
CA PRO A 364 3.36 9.77 -6.10
C PRO A 364 3.06 8.98 -4.82
N PHE A 365 3.36 7.70 -4.84
CA PHE A 365 3.22 6.88 -3.63
C PHE A 365 4.17 7.34 -2.53
N PRO A 366 3.74 7.30 -1.28
CA PRO A 366 4.58 7.66 -0.13
C PRO A 366 5.66 6.61 0.16
N ILE A 367 6.62 7.01 1.01
CA ILE A 367 7.68 6.14 1.51
C ILE A 367 7.30 5.66 2.91
N LEU A 368 7.34 4.34 3.13
CA LEU A 368 7.18 3.76 4.45
C LEU A 368 8.53 3.70 5.17
N LYS A 369 8.68 4.48 6.24
CA LYS A 369 9.81 4.35 7.17
C LYS A 369 9.44 3.43 8.31
N MET A 370 10.34 2.54 8.66
CA MET A 370 10.19 1.60 9.78
C MET A 370 11.36 1.74 10.74
N ASN A 371 11.06 1.59 12.03
CA ASN A 371 12.09 1.55 13.06
C ASN A 371 12.91 0.26 12.92
N GLU A 372 14.25 0.37 12.90
CA GLU A 372 15.16 -0.77 12.77
C GLU A 372 14.96 -1.83 13.88
N THR A 373 14.42 -1.44 15.03
CA THR A 373 14.11 -2.36 16.12
C THR A 373 13.09 -3.45 15.76
N ILE A 374 12.28 -3.24 14.69
CA ILE A 374 11.34 -4.26 14.17
C ILE A 374 12.07 -5.55 13.80
N ARG A 375 13.32 -5.46 13.37
CA ARG A 375 14.16 -6.62 13.01
C ARG A 375 14.19 -7.68 14.10
N ASP A 376 14.31 -7.25 15.34
CA ASP A 376 14.51 -8.12 16.50
C ASP A 376 13.25 -8.32 17.36
N LYS A 377 12.22 -7.48 17.17
CA LYS A 377 10.94 -7.62 17.88
C LYS A 377 10.20 -8.89 17.49
N ASP A 378 9.48 -9.52 18.42
CA ASP A 378 8.40 -10.44 18.06
C ASP A 378 7.32 -9.70 17.24
N CYS A 379 6.67 -10.35 16.29
CA CYS A 379 5.61 -9.74 15.50
C CYS A 379 4.47 -9.15 16.35
N LYS A 380 4.17 -9.73 17.50
CA LYS A 380 3.16 -9.25 18.45
C LYS A 380 3.57 -7.96 19.17
N ASP A 381 4.86 -7.64 19.25
CA ASP A 381 5.41 -6.49 19.98
C ASP A 381 5.63 -5.26 19.08
N ILE A 382 5.39 -5.41 17.77
CA ILE A 382 5.46 -4.30 16.80
C ILE A 382 4.31 -3.33 17.06
N GLN A 383 4.62 -2.02 17.10
CA GLN A 383 3.68 -0.95 17.43
C GLN A 383 3.49 0.01 16.25
N VAL A 384 2.37 0.73 16.23
CA VAL A 384 2.11 1.77 15.21
C VAL A 384 3.20 2.85 15.19
N SER A 385 3.77 3.17 16.36
CA SER A 385 4.88 4.12 16.50
C SER A 385 6.19 3.67 15.86
N ASP A 386 6.31 2.42 15.47
CA ASP A 386 7.46 1.91 14.73
C ASP A 386 7.43 2.30 13.25
N PHE A 387 6.36 2.96 12.78
CA PHE A 387 6.14 3.30 11.38
C PHE A 387 5.88 4.78 11.19
N ASP A 388 6.41 5.32 10.11
CA ASP A 388 6.06 6.65 9.61
C ASP A 388 5.84 6.58 8.10
N LEU A 389 4.85 7.36 7.60
CA LEU A 389 4.52 7.43 6.19
C LEU A 389 4.89 8.83 5.68
N VAL A 390 5.97 8.90 4.92
CA VAL A 390 6.57 10.17 4.47
C VAL A 390 6.07 10.52 3.08
N GLY A 391 5.69 11.78 2.88
CA GLY A 391 5.26 12.30 1.58
C GLY A 391 3.89 11.80 1.13
N TYR A 392 3.00 11.38 2.02
CA TYR A 392 1.66 10.94 1.66
C TYR A 392 0.76 12.13 1.30
N LEU A 393 0.61 12.36 0.02
CA LEU A 393 -0.36 13.30 -0.56
C LEU A 393 -1.53 12.52 -1.13
N TYR A 394 -2.70 13.10 -1.03
CA TYR A 394 -3.92 12.40 -1.41
C TYR A 394 -5.05 13.37 -1.77
N HIS A 395 -5.93 12.92 -2.65
CA HIS A 395 -7.21 13.56 -2.86
C HIS A 395 -8.17 13.32 -1.67
N PRO A 396 -9.13 14.21 -1.43
CA PRO A 396 -10.08 14.06 -0.32
C PRO A 396 -10.79 12.71 -0.32
N THR A 397 -11.22 12.29 0.88
CA THR A 397 -12.01 11.07 1.08
C THR A 397 -13.26 11.06 0.19
N ILE A 398 -13.54 9.93 -0.46
CA ILE A 398 -14.80 9.65 -1.11
C ILE A 398 -15.57 8.70 -0.19
N LYS A 399 -16.66 9.20 0.39
CA LYS A 399 -17.50 8.39 1.30
C LYS A 399 -18.40 7.44 0.52
N ALA A 400 -18.48 6.19 0.96
CA ALA A 400 -19.43 5.20 0.43
C ALA A 400 -20.00 4.35 1.57
N PRO A 401 -21.24 3.83 1.44
CA PRO A 401 -21.81 2.93 2.42
C PRO A 401 -21.11 1.57 2.37
N MET A 402 -20.84 0.98 3.53
CA MET A 402 -20.35 -0.39 3.58
C MET A 402 -21.50 -1.37 3.32
N ALA A 403 -21.33 -2.32 2.41
CA ALA A 403 -22.24 -3.44 2.23
C ALA A 403 -21.98 -4.49 3.32
N VAL A 404 -22.98 -4.75 4.18
CA VAL A 404 -22.85 -5.62 5.36
C VAL A 404 -23.66 -6.91 5.18
#